data_e98e05bd34e5d663ef5801ff9f0ecde4
#
_entry.id   e98e05bd34e5d663ef5801ff9f0ecde4
#
_cell.length_a   1.000
_cell.length_b   1.000
_cell.length_c   1.000
_cell.angle_alpha   90.00
_cell.angle_beta   90.00
_cell.angle_gamma   90.00
#
_symmetry.space_group_name_H-M   'P 1'
#
loop_
_entity.id
_entity.type
_entity.pdbx_description
1 polymer ?
#
loop_
_entity_poly.entity_id
_entity_poly.type
_entity_poly.pdbx_seq_one_letter_code
_entity_poly.pdbx_strand_id
1 'polypeptide(L)'
;MEKLVDIYDFIVSKQIFTTLFLVITLLVVWFLAKMIFRRIAKRLLFLFTELSDEETIEDIAKKSASIVAVTLVLYINQLLPSFSAQMNIIFETVCRAFIVINIASLLNNALDIFNIRHAKKSWHRNNSIKGYIEIAKIVVWIIAFILIIALFTEQSPLIIISSFGAIAAVLMFVFQHTLISFVANILISNGKVLKLYDWIELPSSNISGEVIDIALHTITVRNWDNTISRIPTKDFLTEKYTNWQPMFSSGGRRIKRSFYIDQSSISFATEQLVQELKNTAPLKKSIEAMLRSEER
;
A
#
# COMPACT_ATOMS: atom_id res chain seq x y z
N MET A 1 15.40 16.28 67.84
CA MET A 1 15.49 15.59 66.55
C MET A 1 14.48 14.45 66.46
N GLU A 2 14.34 13.60 67.48
CA GLU A 2 13.37 12.48 67.47
C GLU A 2 11.92 12.90 67.18
N LYS A 3 11.41 13.95 67.84
CA LYS A 3 10.04 14.45 67.59
C LYS A 3 9.79 14.93 66.15
N LEU A 4 10.81 15.39 65.43
CA LEU A 4 10.69 15.81 64.03
C LEU A 4 10.67 14.59 63.10
N VAL A 5 11.39 13.53 63.45
CA VAL A 5 11.37 12.25 62.73
C VAL A 5 10.00 11.58 62.92
N ASP A 6 9.47 11.53 64.13
CA ASP A 6 8.15 10.95 64.39
C ASP A 6 7.01 11.70 63.67
N ILE A 7 7.06 13.02 63.58
CA ILE A 7 6.11 13.82 62.81
C ILE A 7 6.24 13.58 61.31
N TYR A 8 7.45 13.47 60.79
CA TYR A 8 7.71 13.16 59.38
C TYR A 8 7.18 11.77 59.03
N ASP A 9 7.50 10.75 59.83
CA ASP A 9 7.04 9.38 59.62
C ASP A 9 5.52 9.25 59.72
N PHE A 10 4.88 10.01 60.62
CA PHE A 10 3.43 10.07 60.73
C PHE A 10 2.78 10.73 59.49
N ILE A 11 3.35 11.82 58.96
CA ILE A 11 2.85 12.50 57.77
C ILE A 11 3.04 11.58 56.55
N VAL A 12 4.20 10.97 56.40
CA VAL A 12 4.50 10.05 55.30
C VAL A 12 3.60 8.80 55.34
N SER A 13 3.40 8.21 56.52
CA SER A 13 2.51 7.07 56.68
C SER A 13 1.04 7.41 56.34
N LYS A 14 0.57 8.60 56.72
CA LYS A 14 -0.77 9.09 56.41
C LYS A 14 -0.92 9.34 54.90
N GLN A 15 0.11 9.89 54.28
CA GLN A 15 0.11 10.14 52.84
C GLN A 15 0.15 8.82 52.02
N ILE A 16 0.91 7.82 52.45
CA ILE A 16 0.94 6.49 51.85
C ILE A 16 -0.44 5.80 52.00
N PHE A 17 -1.05 5.91 53.17
CA PHE A 17 -2.38 5.33 53.41
C PHE A 17 -3.46 5.94 52.52
N THR A 18 -3.46 7.29 52.37
CA THR A 18 -4.41 7.99 51.52
C THR A 18 -4.21 7.64 50.01
N THR A 19 -2.96 7.54 49.53
CA THR A 19 -2.68 7.14 48.14
C THR A 19 -3.07 5.69 47.87
N LEU A 20 -2.82 4.78 48.82
CA LEU A 20 -3.22 3.37 48.72
C LEU A 20 -4.75 3.23 48.68
N PHE A 21 -5.47 3.93 49.55
CA PHE A 21 -6.94 3.95 49.55
C PHE A 21 -7.52 4.44 48.21
N LEU A 22 -6.94 5.48 47.64
CA LEU A 22 -7.35 5.99 46.34
C LEU A 22 -7.10 5.00 45.21
N VAL A 23 -5.92 4.38 45.14
CA VAL A 23 -5.64 3.37 44.15
C VAL A 23 -6.67 2.25 44.23
N ILE A 24 -6.99 1.78 45.43
CA ILE A 24 -8.02 0.76 45.65
C ILE A 24 -9.39 1.27 45.18
N THR A 25 -9.79 2.49 45.51
CA THR A 25 -11.09 3.03 45.06
C THR A 25 -11.17 3.17 43.54
N LEU A 26 -10.12 3.63 42.86
CA LEU A 26 -10.05 3.76 41.42
C LEU A 26 -10.11 2.38 40.77
N LEU A 27 -9.43 1.36 41.30
CA LEU A 27 -9.50 -0.02 40.84
C LEU A 27 -10.90 -0.62 40.97
N VAL A 28 -11.57 -0.39 42.10
CA VAL A 28 -12.96 -0.85 42.32
C VAL A 28 -13.92 -0.18 41.34
N VAL A 29 -13.79 1.14 41.15
CA VAL A 29 -14.59 1.86 40.14
C VAL A 29 -14.35 1.34 38.75
N TRP A 30 -13.10 1.14 38.35
CA TRP A 30 -12.74 0.59 37.05
C TRP A 30 -13.38 -0.81 36.84
N PHE A 31 -13.27 -1.68 37.85
CA PHE A 31 -13.82 -3.04 37.78
C PHE A 31 -15.35 -3.03 37.65
N LEU A 32 -16.02 -2.25 38.50
CA LEU A 32 -17.49 -2.14 38.50
C LEU A 32 -18.00 -1.52 37.19
N ALA A 33 -17.40 -0.41 36.76
CA ALA A 33 -17.74 0.24 35.51
C ALA A 33 -17.57 -0.73 34.31
N LYS A 34 -16.41 -1.39 34.23
CA LYS A 34 -16.13 -2.36 33.17
C LYS A 34 -17.15 -3.52 33.17
N MET A 35 -17.52 -4.03 34.34
CA MET A 35 -18.49 -5.11 34.47
C MET A 35 -19.90 -4.68 34.01
N ILE A 36 -20.37 -3.51 34.45
CA ILE A 36 -21.68 -2.96 34.11
C ILE A 36 -21.76 -2.63 32.63
N PHE A 37 -20.80 -1.83 32.12
CA PHE A 37 -20.81 -1.40 30.72
C PHE A 37 -20.59 -2.56 29.73
N ARG A 38 -19.83 -3.59 30.08
CA ARG A 38 -19.70 -4.80 29.25
C ARG A 38 -21.06 -5.49 29.08
N ARG A 39 -21.87 -5.59 30.15
CA ARG A 39 -23.21 -6.18 30.06
C ARG A 39 -24.16 -5.35 29.19
N ILE A 40 -24.13 -4.03 29.36
CA ILE A 40 -24.95 -3.09 28.59
C ILE A 40 -24.53 -3.12 27.11
N ALA A 41 -23.24 -3.02 26.83
CA ALA A 41 -22.69 -3.03 25.46
C ALA A 41 -23.03 -4.35 24.74
N LYS A 42 -22.87 -5.51 25.42
CA LYS A 42 -23.24 -6.81 24.86
C LYS A 42 -24.73 -6.86 24.50
N ARG A 43 -25.62 -6.37 25.36
CA ARG A 43 -27.07 -6.32 25.08
C ARG A 43 -27.42 -5.40 23.92
N LEU A 44 -26.84 -4.19 23.88
CA LEU A 44 -27.07 -3.24 22.80
C LEU A 44 -26.57 -3.77 21.46
N LEU A 45 -25.35 -4.29 21.41
CA LEU A 45 -24.77 -4.86 20.19
C LEU A 45 -25.61 -6.05 19.67
N PHE A 46 -26.11 -6.88 20.56
CA PHE A 46 -26.99 -8.00 20.17
C PHE A 46 -28.33 -7.55 19.57
N LEU A 47 -28.85 -6.40 20.00
CA LEU A 47 -30.11 -5.84 19.46
C LEU A 47 -29.91 -5.19 18.07
N PHE A 48 -28.72 -4.65 17.79
CA PHE A 48 -28.47 -3.86 16.56
C PHE A 48 -27.67 -4.61 15.48
N THR A 49 -27.10 -5.76 15.79
CA THR A 49 -26.27 -6.51 14.85
C THR A 49 -26.80 -7.91 14.63
N GLU A 50 -27.20 -8.23 13.41
CA GLU A 50 -27.32 -9.61 12.91
C GLU A 50 -25.94 -10.28 12.75
N LEU A 51 -24.97 -9.93 13.59
CA LEU A 51 -23.64 -10.50 13.59
C LEU A 51 -23.71 -11.90 14.16
N SER A 52 -23.48 -12.88 13.32
CA SER A 52 -23.46 -14.29 13.67
C SER A 52 -22.24 -14.73 14.52
N ASP A 53 -21.34 -13.82 14.83
CA ASP A 53 -20.06 -14.11 15.48
C ASP A 53 -20.06 -13.54 16.92
N GLU A 54 -20.42 -14.41 17.88
CA GLU A 54 -20.53 -14.04 19.30
C GLU A 54 -19.19 -13.56 19.88
N GLU A 55 -18.08 -14.10 19.39
CA GLU A 55 -16.73 -13.73 19.84
C GLU A 55 -16.39 -12.27 19.48
N THR A 56 -16.72 -11.84 18.26
CA THR A 56 -16.51 -10.47 17.81
C THR A 56 -17.35 -9.46 18.61
N ILE A 57 -18.60 -9.80 18.90
CA ILE A 57 -19.50 -8.98 19.74
C ILE A 57 -18.92 -8.84 21.15
N GLU A 58 -18.42 -9.91 21.71
CA GLU A 58 -17.83 -9.91 23.05
C GLU A 58 -16.56 -9.08 23.13
N ASP A 59 -15.70 -9.15 22.12
CA ASP A 59 -14.46 -8.36 22.06
C ASP A 59 -14.74 -6.85 21.94
N ILE A 60 -15.68 -6.45 21.09
CA ILE A 60 -16.15 -5.07 20.99
C ILE A 60 -16.75 -4.59 22.31
N ALA A 61 -17.59 -5.41 22.95
CA ALA A 61 -18.18 -5.07 24.23
C ALA A 61 -17.13 -4.91 25.34
N LYS A 62 -16.10 -5.74 25.37
CA LYS A 62 -14.97 -5.63 26.31
C LYS A 62 -14.17 -4.34 26.11
N LYS A 63 -13.84 -3.99 24.86
CA LYS A 63 -13.04 -2.83 24.50
C LYS A 63 -13.81 -1.52 24.76
N SER A 64 -15.07 -1.44 24.34
CA SER A 64 -15.92 -0.28 24.60
C SER A 64 -16.15 -0.06 26.10
N ALA A 65 -16.42 -1.12 26.86
CA ALA A 65 -16.53 -1.05 28.31
C ALA A 65 -15.22 -0.57 28.98
N SER A 66 -14.07 -1.00 28.46
CA SER A 66 -12.78 -0.56 28.99
C SER A 66 -12.54 0.93 28.76
N ILE A 67 -12.93 1.48 27.60
CA ILE A 67 -12.84 2.94 27.33
C ILE A 67 -13.69 3.71 28.34
N VAL A 68 -14.95 3.32 28.50
CA VAL A 68 -15.88 4.00 29.42
C VAL A 68 -15.38 3.90 30.86
N ALA A 69 -14.89 2.72 31.28
CA ALA A 69 -14.37 2.54 32.63
C ALA A 69 -13.15 3.42 32.92
N VAL A 70 -12.19 3.51 31.97
CA VAL A 70 -11.00 4.37 32.14
C VAL A 70 -11.37 5.85 32.08
N THR A 71 -12.32 6.25 31.24
CA THR A 71 -12.82 7.63 31.19
C THR A 71 -13.47 8.03 32.52
N LEU A 72 -14.24 7.15 33.14
CA LEU A 72 -14.81 7.36 34.48
C LEU A 72 -13.71 7.47 35.54
N VAL A 73 -12.70 6.63 35.49
CA VAL A 73 -11.55 6.68 36.40
C VAL A 73 -10.81 8.02 36.28
N LEU A 74 -10.57 8.51 35.06
CA LEU A 74 -9.98 9.83 34.83
C LEU A 74 -10.84 10.95 35.40
N TYR A 75 -12.17 10.91 35.21
CA TYR A 75 -13.08 11.88 35.72
C TYR A 75 -13.09 11.92 37.27
N ILE A 76 -13.12 10.73 37.91
CA ILE A 76 -13.08 10.63 39.37
C ILE A 76 -11.73 11.08 39.92
N ASN A 77 -10.62 10.77 39.23
CA ASN A 77 -9.30 11.23 39.64
C ASN A 77 -9.18 12.77 39.66
N GLN A 78 -9.87 13.46 38.74
CA GLN A 78 -9.93 14.94 38.75
C GLN A 78 -10.73 15.51 39.93
N LEU A 79 -11.73 14.78 40.42
CA LEU A 79 -12.55 15.18 41.56
C LEU A 79 -11.86 14.92 42.92
N LEU A 80 -10.90 14.00 42.94
CA LEU A 80 -10.18 13.58 44.15
C LEU A 80 -8.69 13.94 44.03
N PRO A 81 -8.27 15.19 44.36
CA PRO A 81 -6.88 15.59 44.25
C PRO A 81 -6.05 14.94 45.35
N SER A 82 -5.35 13.87 45.03
CA SER A 82 -4.65 13.05 46.03
C SER A 82 -3.30 12.52 45.62
N PHE A 83 -2.97 12.60 44.34
CA PHE A 83 -1.63 12.29 43.86
C PHE A 83 -0.76 13.57 43.84
N SER A 84 0.57 13.40 43.97
CA SER A 84 1.47 14.50 43.65
C SER A 84 1.26 14.94 42.20
N ALA A 85 1.50 16.21 41.89
CA ALA A 85 1.27 16.75 40.55
C ALA A 85 1.97 15.89 39.45
N GLN A 86 3.18 15.43 39.70
CA GLN A 86 3.94 14.58 38.75
C GLN A 86 3.30 13.20 38.57
N MET A 87 2.86 12.55 39.64
CA MET A 87 2.18 11.24 39.55
C MET A 87 0.85 11.35 38.83
N ASN A 88 0.14 12.45 39.02
CA ASN A 88 -1.14 12.67 38.33
C ASN A 88 -0.97 12.81 36.84
N ILE A 89 0.04 13.55 36.36
CA ILE A 89 0.36 13.68 34.93
C ILE A 89 0.68 12.30 34.32
N ILE A 90 1.54 11.52 34.99
CA ILE A 90 1.89 10.18 34.49
C ILE A 90 0.64 9.29 34.43
N PHE A 91 -0.17 9.27 35.47
CA PHE A 91 -1.38 8.48 35.55
C PHE A 91 -2.38 8.85 34.45
N GLU A 92 -2.64 10.15 34.25
CA GLU A 92 -3.52 10.64 33.18
C GLU A 92 -2.99 10.27 31.79
N THR A 93 -1.69 10.45 31.56
CA THR A 93 -1.07 10.13 30.27
C THR A 93 -1.20 8.63 29.96
N VAL A 94 -0.93 7.76 30.92
CA VAL A 94 -1.08 6.31 30.75
C VAL A 94 -2.54 5.92 30.48
N CYS A 95 -3.49 6.50 31.23
CA CYS A 95 -4.92 6.26 31.00
C CYS A 95 -5.38 6.73 29.62
N ARG A 96 -4.96 7.91 29.18
CA ARG A 96 -5.26 8.44 27.83
C ARG A 96 -4.64 7.57 26.74
N ALA A 97 -3.39 7.12 26.92
CA ALA A 97 -2.75 6.20 25.97
C ALA A 97 -3.51 4.86 25.88
N PHE A 98 -3.98 4.33 27.01
CA PHE A 98 -4.81 3.13 27.03
C PHE A 98 -6.14 3.32 26.27
N ILE A 99 -6.78 4.48 26.39
CA ILE A 99 -8.00 4.82 25.63
C ILE A 99 -7.69 4.83 24.13
N VAL A 100 -6.60 5.46 23.69
CA VAL A 100 -6.19 5.52 22.28
C VAL A 100 -6.01 4.10 21.70
N ILE A 101 -5.32 3.21 22.42
CA ILE A 101 -5.11 1.82 22.01
C ILE A 101 -6.44 1.07 21.85
N ASN A 102 -7.36 1.24 22.82
CA ASN A 102 -8.68 0.59 22.74
C ASN A 102 -9.54 1.15 21.61
N ILE A 103 -9.49 2.45 21.31
CA ILE A 103 -10.17 3.06 20.16
C ILE A 103 -9.61 2.52 18.85
N ALA A 104 -8.29 2.49 18.69
CA ALA A 104 -7.65 1.92 17.50
C ALA A 104 -8.05 0.44 17.30
N SER A 105 -8.06 -0.32 18.39
CA SER A 105 -8.48 -1.73 18.34
C SER A 105 -9.97 -1.90 17.99
N LEU A 106 -10.86 -1.01 18.45
CA LEU A 106 -12.27 -1.00 18.04
C LEU A 106 -12.45 -0.66 16.57
N LEU A 107 -11.68 0.32 16.06
CA LEU A 107 -11.69 0.64 14.63
C LEU A 107 -11.24 -0.55 13.78
N ASN A 108 -10.22 -1.29 14.22
CA ASN A 108 -9.79 -2.51 13.54
C ASN A 108 -10.89 -3.58 13.54
N ASN A 109 -11.58 -3.80 14.67
CA ASN A 109 -12.72 -4.72 14.71
C ASN A 109 -13.85 -4.28 13.77
N ALA A 110 -14.13 -2.97 13.67
CA ALA A 110 -15.11 -2.43 12.74
C ALA A 110 -14.73 -2.70 11.27
N LEU A 111 -13.44 -2.57 10.94
CA LEU A 111 -12.92 -2.91 9.61
C LEU A 111 -13.04 -4.42 9.32
N ASP A 112 -12.82 -5.28 10.31
CA ASP A 112 -13.02 -6.73 10.16
C ASP A 112 -14.49 -7.09 9.90
N ILE A 113 -15.40 -6.48 10.64
CA ILE A 113 -16.83 -6.66 10.41
C ILE A 113 -17.23 -6.22 9.01
N PHE A 114 -16.71 -5.06 8.56
CA PHE A 114 -16.94 -4.56 7.21
C PHE A 114 -16.44 -5.55 6.15
N ASN A 115 -15.25 -6.14 6.35
CA ASN A 115 -14.68 -7.16 5.46
C ASN A 115 -15.57 -8.39 5.36
N ILE A 116 -16.02 -8.91 6.51
CA ILE A 116 -16.90 -10.09 6.58
C ILE A 116 -18.24 -9.83 5.89
N ARG A 117 -18.85 -8.66 6.12
CA ARG A 117 -20.13 -8.29 5.48
C ARG A 117 -19.96 -8.15 3.96
N HIS A 118 -18.86 -7.53 3.52
CA HIS A 118 -18.58 -7.35 2.10
C HIS A 118 -18.33 -8.70 1.41
N ALA A 119 -17.61 -9.60 2.05
CA ALA A 119 -17.32 -10.94 1.52
C ALA A 119 -18.58 -11.83 1.39
N LYS A 120 -19.58 -11.64 2.26
CA LYS A 120 -20.86 -12.38 2.20
C LYS A 120 -21.75 -11.96 1.03
N LYS A 121 -21.54 -10.79 0.42
CA LYS A 121 -22.34 -10.29 -0.70
C LYS A 121 -21.85 -10.94 -2.01
N SER A 122 -22.63 -11.86 -2.57
CA SER A 122 -22.29 -12.76 -3.69
C SER A 122 -21.78 -12.05 -4.97
N TRP A 123 -22.16 -10.79 -5.20
CA TRP A 123 -21.71 -9.97 -6.33
C TRP A 123 -20.19 -9.71 -6.35
N HIS A 124 -19.52 -9.71 -5.21
CA HIS A 124 -18.12 -9.28 -5.06
C HIS A 124 -17.15 -10.46 -4.88
N ARG A 125 -17.58 -11.68 -5.15
CA ARG A 125 -16.77 -12.90 -4.95
C ARG A 125 -15.45 -12.92 -5.73
N ASN A 126 -15.35 -12.16 -6.82
CA ASN A 126 -14.13 -12.06 -7.65
C ASN A 126 -13.17 -10.92 -7.23
N ASN A 127 -13.62 -9.95 -6.42
CA ASN A 127 -12.78 -8.81 -6.02
C ASN A 127 -12.53 -8.85 -4.52
N SER A 128 -11.37 -9.34 -4.12
CA SER A 128 -10.96 -9.30 -2.71
C SER A 128 -10.55 -7.89 -2.31
N ILE A 129 -11.31 -7.27 -1.39
CA ILE A 129 -10.94 -5.98 -0.76
C ILE A 129 -10.05 -6.17 0.47
N LYS A 130 -9.71 -7.41 0.82
CA LYS A 130 -8.94 -7.74 2.02
C LYS A 130 -7.62 -6.94 2.11
N GLY A 131 -6.90 -6.80 1.00
CA GLY A 131 -5.64 -6.05 0.97
C GLY A 131 -5.82 -4.57 1.32
N TYR A 132 -6.88 -3.92 0.86
CA TYR A 132 -7.19 -2.52 1.20
C TYR A 132 -7.52 -2.36 2.68
N ILE A 133 -8.24 -3.33 3.25
CA ILE A 133 -8.59 -3.32 4.68
C ILE A 133 -7.36 -3.51 5.57
N GLU A 134 -6.43 -4.39 5.19
CA GLU A 134 -5.17 -4.55 5.93
C GLU A 134 -4.32 -3.26 5.89
N ILE A 135 -4.29 -2.56 4.75
CA ILE A 135 -3.65 -1.24 4.66
C ILE A 135 -4.35 -0.23 5.59
N ALA A 136 -5.68 -0.20 5.59
CA ALA A 136 -6.44 0.70 6.48
C ALA A 136 -6.14 0.42 7.96
N LYS A 137 -6.02 -0.84 8.38
CA LYS A 137 -5.61 -1.22 9.75
C LYS A 137 -4.21 -0.71 10.10
N ILE A 138 -3.26 -0.83 9.18
CA ILE A 138 -1.91 -0.30 9.36
C ILE A 138 -1.96 1.22 9.59
N VAL A 139 -2.74 1.95 8.79
CA VAL A 139 -2.93 3.40 8.95
C VAL A 139 -3.52 3.74 10.32
N VAL A 140 -4.53 3.00 10.78
CA VAL A 140 -5.13 3.19 12.13
C VAL A 140 -4.07 3.02 13.23
N TRP A 141 -3.20 2.00 13.14
CA TRP A 141 -2.13 1.79 14.11
C TRP A 141 -1.04 2.86 14.04
N ILE A 142 -0.69 3.36 12.85
CA ILE A 142 0.25 4.48 12.69
C ILE A 142 -0.31 5.74 13.38
N ILE A 143 -1.58 6.07 13.14
CA ILE A 143 -2.25 7.21 13.78
C ILE A 143 -2.26 7.04 15.30
N ALA A 144 -2.62 5.87 15.81
CA ALA A 144 -2.62 5.58 17.25
C ALA A 144 -1.22 5.74 17.85
N PHE A 145 -0.18 5.28 17.18
CA PHE A 145 1.21 5.43 17.60
C PHE A 145 1.63 6.90 17.69
N ILE A 146 1.29 7.71 16.67
CA ILE A 146 1.56 9.16 16.66
C ILE A 146 0.84 9.85 17.84
N LEU A 147 -0.44 9.52 18.07
CA LEU A 147 -1.21 10.07 19.19
C LEU A 147 -0.60 9.70 20.55
N ILE A 148 -0.12 8.47 20.70
CA ILE A 148 0.57 8.03 21.92
C ILE A 148 1.85 8.83 22.14
N ILE A 149 2.69 9.00 21.12
CA ILE A 149 3.90 9.84 21.21
C ILE A 149 3.53 11.26 21.60
N ALA A 150 2.51 11.85 20.96
CA ALA A 150 2.02 13.19 21.26
C ALA A 150 1.61 13.35 22.74
N LEU A 151 0.94 12.35 23.32
CA LEU A 151 0.57 12.32 24.73
C LEU A 151 1.79 12.30 25.66
N PHE A 152 2.81 11.49 25.35
CA PHE A 152 4.01 11.37 26.19
C PHE A 152 4.96 12.58 26.07
N THR A 153 4.97 13.25 24.92
CA THR A 153 5.82 14.43 24.67
C THR A 153 5.11 15.73 24.99
N GLU A 154 3.83 15.69 25.36
CA GLU A 154 2.97 16.86 25.60
C GLU A 154 2.92 17.82 24.38
N GLN A 155 3.21 17.31 23.18
CA GLN A 155 3.19 18.06 21.93
C GLN A 155 1.88 17.82 21.16
N SER A 156 1.53 18.77 20.31
CA SER A 156 0.39 18.56 19.43
C SER A 156 0.67 17.44 18.41
N PRO A 157 -0.31 16.56 18.10
CA PRO A 157 -0.14 15.53 17.09
C PRO A 157 0.32 16.09 15.74
N LEU A 158 -0.08 17.32 15.40
CA LEU A 158 0.31 17.98 14.16
C LEU A 158 1.81 18.24 14.08
N ILE A 159 2.44 18.64 15.19
CA ILE A 159 3.90 18.87 15.27
C ILE A 159 4.62 17.53 15.04
N ILE A 160 4.14 16.47 15.67
CA ILE A 160 4.73 15.13 15.51
C ILE A 160 4.62 14.67 14.04
N ILE A 161 3.43 14.79 13.43
CA ILE A 161 3.23 14.43 12.01
C ILE A 161 4.13 15.25 11.10
N SER A 162 4.24 16.57 11.34
CA SER A 162 5.09 17.45 10.52
C SER A 162 6.57 17.09 10.64
N SER A 163 7.03 16.75 11.85
CA SER A 163 8.41 16.34 12.08
C SER A 163 8.74 15.02 11.39
N PHE A 164 7.89 14.00 11.54
CA PHE A 164 8.04 12.73 10.82
C PHE A 164 7.91 12.91 9.30
N GLY A 165 6.99 13.78 8.85
CA GLY A 165 6.81 14.11 7.44
C GLY A 165 8.06 14.73 6.82
N ALA A 166 8.72 15.64 7.52
CA ALA A 166 9.97 16.24 7.08
C ALA A 166 11.09 15.19 6.95
N ILE A 167 11.24 14.32 7.95
CA ILE A 167 12.23 13.23 7.92
C ILE A 167 11.91 12.27 6.76
N ALA A 168 10.64 11.88 6.61
CA ALA A 168 10.20 10.98 5.54
C ALA A 168 10.45 11.58 4.16
N ALA A 169 10.24 12.88 3.97
CA ALA A 169 10.52 13.56 2.70
C ALA A 169 12.01 13.52 2.33
N VAL A 170 12.89 13.75 3.30
CA VAL A 170 14.34 13.64 3.09
C VAL A 170 14.73 12.21 2.76
N LEU A 171 14.23 11.22 3.51
CA LEU A 171 14.50 9.81 3.23
C LEU A 171 13.97 9.40 1.85
N MET A 172 12.75 9.82 1.50
CA MET A 172 12.17 9.54 0.18
C MET A 172 13.03 10.13 -0.94
N PHE A 173 13.51 11.36 -0.78
CA PHE A 173 14.42 11.99 -1.75
C PHE A 173 15.72 11.20 -1.92
N VAL A 174 16.34 10.77 -0.80
CA VAL A 174 17.59 9.98 -0.84
C VAL A 174 17.38 8.61 -1.50
N PHE A 175 16.28 7.94 -1.20
CA PHE A 175 16.00 6.58 -1.69
C PHE A 175 15.15 6.52 -2.96
N GLN A 176 14.76 7.66 -3.54
CA GLN A 176 13.84 7.72 -4.68
C GLN A 176 14.24 6.79 -5.83
N HIS A 177 15.49 6.82 -6.26
CA HIS A 177 15.96 5.98 -7.37
C HIS A 177 15.95 4.49 -7.04
N THR A 178 16.26 4.13 -5.81
CA THR A 178 16.22 2.74 -5.32
C THR A 178 14.80 2.21 -5.30
N LEU A 179 13.85 3.02 -4.79
CA LEU A 179 12.43 2.64 -4.73
C LEU A 179 11.83 2.47 -6.14
N ILE A 180 12.13 3.37 -7.07
CA ILE A 180 11.66 3.27 -8.47
C ILE A 180 12.22 2.00 -9.12
N SER A 181 13.51 1.70 -8.95
CA SER A 181 14.11 0.48 -9.48
C SER A 181 13.50 -0.80 -8.89
N PHE A 182 13.19 -0.79 -7.59
CA PHE A 182 12.52 -1.90 -6.91
C PHE A 182 11.10 -2.14 -7.47
N VAL A 183 10.31 -1.08 -7.61
CA VAL A 183 8.97 -1.15 -8.22
C VAL A 183 9.05 -1.62 -9.68
N ALA A 184 10.01 -1.09 -10.45
CA ALA A 184 10.25 -1.50 -11.82
C ALA A 184 10.51 -3.01 -11.92
N ASN A 185 11.37 -3.55 -11.07
CA ASN A 185 11.69 -4.98 -11.06
C ASN A 185 10.44 -5.83 -10.76
N ILE A 186 9.62 -5.43 -9.78
CA ILE A 186 8.37 -6.13 -9.46
C ILE A 186 7.42 -6.13 -10.66
N LEU A 187 7.25 -4.99 -11.34
CA LEU A 187 6.35 -4.87 -12.48
C LEU A 187 6.84 -5.71 -13.68
N ILE A 188 8.14 -5.71 -13.97
CA ILE A 188 8.76 -6.49 -15.03
C ILE A 188 8.60 -7.99 -14.74
N SER A 189 8.92 -8.42 -13.52
CA SER A 189 8.87 -9.83 -13.11
C SER A 189 7.43 -10.39 -13.10
N ASN A 190 6.48 -9.63 -12.52
CA ASN A 190 5.09 -10.06 -12.42
C ASN A 190 4.33 -9.93 -13.75
N GLY A 191 4.62 -8.89 -14.52
CA GLY A 191 3.97 -8.61 -15.80
C GLY A 191 4.43 -9.53 -16.95
N LYS A 192 5.48 -10.32 -16.73
CA LYS A 192 6.14 -11.13 -17.77
C LYS A 192 6.45 -10.33 -19.06
N VAL A 193 6.68 -9.03 -18.86
CA VAL A 193 6.90 -8.07 -19.96
C VAL A 193 8.28 -8.26 -20.57
N LEU A 194 9.24 -8.68 -19.74
CA LEU A 194 10.60 -8.98 -20.14
C LEU A 194 11.06 -10.27 -19.46
N LYS A 195 11.76 -11.13 -20.21
CA LYS A 195 12.29 -12.41 -19.74
C LYS A 195 13.76 -12.53 -20.08
N LEU A 196 14.44 -13.46 -19.40
CA LEU A 196 15.77 -13.89 -19.81
C LEU A 196 15.73 -14.43 -21.23
N TYR A 197 16.74 -14.10 -22.01
CA TYR A 197 16.93 -14.45 -23.42
C TYR A 197 15.98 -13.76 -24.39
N ASP A 198 15.18 -12.76 -23.92
CA ASP A 198 14.46 -11.90 -24.84
C ASP A 198 15.43 -10.98 -25.58
N TRP A 199 15.22 -10.80 -26.88
CA TRP A 199 15.95 -9.80 -27.67
C TRP A 199 15.24 -8.47 -27.60
N ILE A 200 15.95 -7.47 -27.08
CA ILE A 200 15.39 -6.12 -26.89
C ILE A 200 16.21 -5.05 -27.62
N GLU A 201 15.54 -3.97 -27.92
CA GLU A 201 16.15 -2.79 -28.52
C GLU A 201 15.70 -1.53 -27.78
N LEU A 202 16.67 -0.75 -27.28
CA LEU A 202 16.48 0.57 -26.69
C LEU A 202 17.12 1.61 -27.63
N PRO A 203 16.33 2.29 -28.45
CA PRO A 203 16.87 3.26 -29.43
C PRO A 203 17.55 4.47 -28.78
N SER A 204 17.04 4.90 -27.60
CA SER A 204 17.59 6.04 -26.84
C SER A 204 19.04 5.84 -26.43
N SER A 205 19.41 4.59 -26.11
CA SER A 205 20.75 4.23 -25.62
C SER A 205 21.57 3.49 -26.64
N ASN A 206 21.05 3.29 -27.86
CA ASN A 206 21.65 2.49 -28.95
C ASN A 206 22.02 1.06 -28.52
N ILE A 207 21.16 0.45 -27.68
CA ILE A 207 21.34 -0.90 -27.18
C ILE A 207 20.42 -1.82 -27.97
N SER A 208 20.99 -2.89 -28.53
CA SER A 208 20.22 -3.96 -29.21
C SER A 208 20.88 -5.30 -28.93
N GLY A 209 20.18 -6.19 -28.25
CA GLY A 209 20.76 -7.47 -27.87
C GLY A 209 19.86 -8.34 -26.99
N GLU A 210 20.45 -9.41 -26.50
CA GLU A 210 19.83 -10.44 -25.68
C GLU A 210 19.95 -10.11 -24.20
N VAL A 211 18.85 -10.22 -23.44
CA VAL A 211 18.84 -10.09 -21.98
C VAL A 211 19.47 -11.32 -21.36
N ILE A 212 20.62 -11.14 -20.71
CA ILE A 212 21.37 -12.24 -20.07
C ILE A 212 21.19 -12.30 -18.55
N ASP A 213 20.77 -11.19 -17.92
CA ASP A 213 20.52 -11.16 -16.47
C ASP A 213 19.49 -10.06 -16.13
N ILE A 214 18.65 -10.34 -15.14
CA ILE A 214 17.66 -9.41 -14.60
C ILE A 214 17.86 -9.35 -13.08
N ALA A 215 18.66 -8.38 -12.62
CA ALA A 215 18.88 -8.11 -11.21
C ALA A 215 17.92 -7.02 -10.68
N LEU A 216 17.92 -6.78 -9.35
CA LEU A 216 17.01 -5.84 -8.69
C LEU A 216 17.12 -4.42 -9.25
N HIS A 217 18.32 -3.96 -9.53
CA HIS A 217 18.60 -2.57 -9.94
C HIS A 217 19.07 -2.42 -11.38
N THR A 218 19.49 -3.52 -12.01
CA THR A 218 20.09 -3.51 -13.37
C THR A 218 19.63 -4.70 -14.18
N ILE A 219 19.45 -4.46 -15.48
CA ILE A 219 19.26 -5.49 -16.50
C ILE A 219 20.51 -5.52 -17.36
N THR A 220 21.09 -6.69 -17.56
CA THR A 220 22.30 -6.88 -18.34
C THR A 220 21.91 -7.42 -19.72
N VAL A 221 22.34 -6.71 -20.75
CA VAL A 221 22.08 -7.04 -22.15
C VAL A 221 23.40 -7.31 -22.86
N ARG A 222 23.49 -8.43 -23.58
CA ARG A 222 24.57 -8.72 -24.51
C ARG A 222 24.16 -8.21 -25.88
N ASN A 223 24.83 -7.18 -26.34
CA ASN A 223 24.58 -6.58 -27.64
C ASN A 223 24.97 -7.52 -28.79
N TRP A 224 24.52 -7.19 -30.02
CA TRP A 224 24.81 -7.93 -31.23
C TRP A 224 26.31 -8.03 -31.54
N ASP A 225 27.12 -7.08 -31.05
CA ASP A 225 28.59 -7.02 -31.19
C ASP A 225 29.34 -7.74 -30.05
N ASN A 226 28.63 -8.50 -29.20
CA ASN A 226 29.10 -9.15 -27.98
C ASN A 226 29.57 -8.21 -26.86
N THR A 227 29.33 -6.92 -26.97
CA THR A 227 29.53 -6.02 -25.82
C THR A 227 28.42 -6.20 -24.79
N ILE A 228 28.70 -5.86 -23.53
CA ILE A 228 27.74 -5.97 -22.43
C ILE A 228 27.30 -4.57 -21.99
N SER A 229 26.00 -4.32 -22.09
CA SER A 229 25.36 -3.12 -21.57
C SER A 229 24.61 -3.41 -20.28
N ARG A 230 24.78 -2.58 -19.27
CA ARG A 230 24.02 -2.62 -18.02
C ARG A 230 23.07 -1.43 -17.95
N ILE A 231 21.78 -1.70 -17.89
CA ILE A 231 20.70 -0.73 -17.96
C ILE A 231 20.04 -0.69 -16.59
N PRO A 232 19.87 0.48 -15.95
CA PRO A 232 19.06 0.61 -14.74
C PRO A 232 17.64 0.09 -14.95
N THR A 233 17.13 -0.76 -14.06
CA THR A 233 15.79 -1.35 -14.19
C THR A 233 14.69 -0.28 -14.29
N LYS A 234 14.87 0.88 -13.67
CA LYS A 234 13.95 2.02 -13.74
C LYS A 234 13.73 2.53 -15.17
N ASP A 235 14.77 2.43 -16.04
CA ASP A 235 14.71 2.99 -17.39
C ASP A 235 13.67 2.22 -18.26
N PHE A 236 13.41 0.97 -17.95
CA PHE A 236 12.33 0.18 -18.58
C PHE A 236 10.91 0.65 -18.24
N LEU A 237 10.74 1.51 -17.21
CA LEU A 237 9.46 2.16 -16.93
C LEU A 237 9.33 3.51 -17.60
N THR A 238 10.45 4.18 -17.88
CA THR A 238 10.47 5.57 -18.35
C THR A 238 10.79 5.68 -19.83
N GLU A 239 11.52 4.71 -20.39
CA GLU A 239 11.94 4.72 -21.78
C GLU A 239 11.13 3.73 -22.61
N LYS A 240 11.04 4.00 -23.92
CA LYS A 240 10.41 3.09 -24.87
C LYS A 240 11.44 2.07 -25.32
N TYR A 241 11.09 0.81 -25.22
CA TYR A 241 11.89 -0.29 -25.76
C TYR A 241 11.03 -1.20 -26.65
N THR A 242 11.67 -1.91 -27.56
CA THR A 242 11.03 -2.91 -28.41
C THR A 242 11.49 -4.29 -27.97
N ASN A 243 10.56 -5.19 -27.66
CA ASN A 243 10.85 -6.61 -27.43
C ASN A 243 10.58 -7.37 -28.74
N TRP A 244 11.62 -7.96 -29.30
CA TRP A 244 11.56 -8.71 -30.59
C TRP A 244 11.16 -10.17 -30.39
N GLN A 245 11.13 -10.69 -29.17
CA GLN A 245 10.81 -12.09 -28.90
C GLN A 245 9.45 -12.54 -29.43
N PRO A 246 8.38 -11.73 -29.35
CA PRO A 246 7.09 -12.09 -29.96
C PRO A 246 7.18 -12.31 -31.49
N MET A 247 8.04 -11.55 -32.18
CA MET A 247 8.29 -11.74 -33.60
C MET A 247 8.97 -13.08 -33.86
N PHE A 248 10.01 -13.43 -33.08
CA PHE A 248 10.70 -14.72 -33.22
C PHE A 248 9.78 -15.91 -32.97
N SER A 249 8.88 -15.81 -32.01
CA SER A 249 7.91 -16.84 -31.64
C SER A 249 6.72 -16.96 -32.61
N SER A 250 6.44 -15.93 -33.42
CA SER A 250 5.28 -15.90 -34.34
C SER A 250 5.50 -16.72 -35.65
N GLY A 251 6.71 -17.24 -35.86
CA GLY A 251 7.04 -18.02 -37.08
C GLY A 251 7.16 -17.17 -38.37
N GLY A 252 7.01 -15.86 -38.29
CA GLY A 252 7.12 -14.95 -39.42
C GLY A 252 7.82 -13.64 -39.11
N ARG A 253 8.52 -13.06 -40.08
CA ARG A 253 9.18 -11.77 -39.98
C ARG A 253 8.62 -10.80 -41.00
N ARG A 254 8.28 -9.59 -40.61
CA ARG A 254 7.94 -8.52 -41.53
C ARG A 254 9.18 -8.10 -42.30
N ILE A 255 9.12 -8.20 -43.63
CA ILE A 255 10.13 -7.69 -44.55
C ILE A 255 9.58 -6.39 -45.15
N LYS A 256 10.31 -5.30 -45.00
CA LYS A 256 10.01 -4.02 -45.63
C LYS A 256 11.22 -3.61 -46.47
N ARG A 257 11.03 -3.62 -47.79
CA ARG A 257 12.06 -3.15 -48.73
C ARG A 257 11.46 -2.06 -49.60
N SER A 258 12.25 -1.05 -49.92
CA SER A 258 11.87 0.06 -50.78
C SER A 258 12.66 -0.10 -52.08
N PHE A 259 11.97 -0.01 -53.18
CA PHE A 259 12.58 0.07 -54.52
C PHE A 259 12.35 1.50 -55.01
N TYR A 260 13.42 2.13 -55.46
CA TYR A 260 13.33 3.47 -56.03
C TYR A 260 13.16 3.26 -57.55
N ILE A 261 12.12 3.89 -58.10
CA ILE A 261 11.83 3.86 -59.53
C ILE A 261 12.16 5.26 -60.06
N ASP A 262 12.91 5.35 -61.16
CA ASP A 262 13.15 6.60 -61.82
C ASP A 262 11.83 7.14 -62.39
N GLN A 263 11.50 8.39 -61.99
CA GLN A 263 10.26 9.05 -62.40
C GLN A 263 10.15 9.18 -63.91
N SER A 264 11.28 9.33 -64.63
CA SER A 264 11.33 9.43 -66.08
C SER A 264 11.01 8.10 -66.81
N SER A 265 11.09 6.97 -66.08
CA SER A 265 10.76 5.66 -66.61
C SER A 265 9.28 5.32 -66.51
N ILE A 266 8.50 6.13 -65.85
CA ILE A 266 7.05 5.92 -65.69
C ILE A 266 6.35 6.40 -66.95
N SER A 267 5.73 5.49 -67.71
CA SER A 267 4.98 5.76 -68.93
C SER A 267 3.64 4.99 -68.91
N PHE A 268 2.73 5.40 -69.79
CA PHE A 268 1.49 4.64 -69.99
C PHE A 268 1.80 3.30 -70.59
N ALA A 269 1.08 2.26 -70.14
CA ALA A 269 1.25 0.90 -70.63
C ALA A 269 0.79 0.83 -72.09
N THR A 270 1.67 0.36 -72.97
CA THR A 270 1.32 0.07 -74.37
C THR A 270 0.59 -1.26 -74.42
N GLU A 271 -0.24 -1.48 -75.49
CA GLU A 271 -0.95 -2.77 -75.70
C GLU A 271 0.01 -3.94 -75.74
N GLN A 272 1.19 -3.78 -76.32
CA GLN A 272 2.23 -4.79 -76.38
C GLN A 272 2.73 -5.16 -74.97
N LEU A 273 3.01 -4.18 -74.15
CA LEU A 273 3.43 -4.40 -72.77
C LEU A 273 2.35 -5.09 -71.92
N VAL A 274 1.09 -4.74 -72.13
CA VAL A 274 -0.04 -5.39 -71.46
C VAL A 274 -0.14 -6.86 -71.79
N GLN A 275 0.10 -7.21 -73.10
CA GLN A 275 0.11 -8.61 -73.55
C GLN A 275 1.29 -9.39 -73.00
N GLU A 276 2.49 -8.80 -72.96
CA GLU A 276 3.67 -9.43 -72.35
C GLU A 276 3.46 -9.70 -70.85
N LEU A 277 2.90 -8.78 -70.16
CA LEU A 277 2.60 -8.93 -68.75
C LEU A 277 1.49 -9.96 -68.43
N LYS A 278 0.49 -10.10 -69.34
CA LYS A 278 -0.50 -11.21 -69.33
C LYS A 278 0.10 -12.57 -69.44
N ASN A 279 1.19 -12.68 -70.23
CA ASN A 279 1.92 -13.95 -70.44
C ASN A 279 2.84 -14.28 -69.25
N THR A 280 3.08 -13.36 -68.31
CA THR A 280 3.91 -13.57 -67.12
C THR A 280 3.05 -14.18 -66.00
N ALA A 281 3.29 -15.45 -65.68
CA ALA A 281 2.43 -16.29 -64.86
C ALA A 281 2.04 -15.62 -63.47
N PRO A 282 2.95 -14.98 -62.70
CA PRO A 282 2.58 -14.36 -61.42
C PRO A 282 1.73 -13.09 -61.55
N LEU A 283 1.77 -12.40 -62.73
CA LEU A 283 1.09 -11.12 -62.92
C LEU A 283 -0.29 -11.25 -63.61
N LYS A 284 -0.54 -12.35 -64.31
CA LYS A 284 -1.73 -12.58 -65.10
C LYS A 284 -3.05 -12.25 -64.41
N LYS A 285 -3.25 -12.78 -63.20
CA LYS A 285 -4.48 -12.53 -62.41
C LYS A 285 -4.67 -11.08 -62.02
N SER A 286 -3.57 -10.38 -61.64
CA SER A 286 -3.62 -8.99 -61.24
C SER A 286 -3.95 -8.05 -62.40
N ILE A 287 -3.38 -8.32 -63.59
CA ILE A 287 -3.63 -7.52 -64.80
C ILE A 287 -5.04 -7.75 -65.32
N GLU A 288 -5.53 -8.99 -65.35
CA GLU A 288 -6.92 -9.28 -65.72
C GLU A 288 -7.93 -8.61 -64.76
N ALA A 289 -7.61 -8.49 -63.47
CA ALA A 289 -8.45 -7.82 -62.50
C ALA A 289 -8.46 -6.28 -62.70
N MET A 290 -7.29 -5.68 -63.04
CA MET A 290 -7.19 -4.27 -63.38
C MET A 290 -7.96 -3.90 -64.63
N LEU A 291 -7.81 -4.65 -65.70
CA LEU A 291 -8.54 -4.39 -66.94
C LEU A 291 -10.06 -4.50 -66.78
N ARG A 292 -10.55 -5.43 -65.97
CA ARG A 292 -11.99 -5.49 -65.63
C ARG A 292 -12.49 -4.32 -64.80
N SER A 293 -11.62 -3.63 -64.07
CA SER A 293 -11.98 -2.46 -63.29
C SER A 293 -12.05 -1.18 -64.12
N GLU A 294 -11.31 -1.14 -65.26
CA GLU A 294 -11.38 -0.02 -66.22
C GLU A 294 -12.56 -0.09 -67.19
N GLU A 295 -13.14 -1.30 -67.37
CA GLU A 295 -14.35 -1.49 -68.19
C GLU A 295 -15.67 -1.17 -67.49
N ARG A 296 -15.63 -0.73 -66.21
CA ARG A 296 -16.78 -0.29 -65.42
C ARG A 296 -16.81 1.21 -65.23
#